data_8cf8837e21991c16e0aac94925da1ded
#
_entry.id   8cf8837e21991c16e0aac94925da1ded
#
_cell.length_a   1.000
_cell.length_b   1.000
_cell.length_c   1.000
_cell.angle_alpha   90.00
_cell.angle_beta   90.00
_cell.angle_gamma   90.00
#
_symmetry.space_group_name_H-M   'P 1'
#
loop_
_entity.id
_entity.type
_entity.pdbx_description
1 polymer ?
#
loop_
_entity_poly.entity_id
_entity_poly.type
_entity_poly.pdbx_seq_one_letter_code
_entity_poly.pdbx_strand_id
1 'polypeptide(L)'
;MFENAFLYEWCNGIEYNKRIRTFLREVDDIIIPTLTNRVDIDGYACKLSFNADTIFIVKDACDIASCSIYCNLQDAFISSIAVKREFLHTGIGTFMLNNVIEHSRKKKCKKILLKVHNNNFSAIHFYEKNGFCITEIADNWNTMELNL
;
A
#
# COMPACT_ATOMS: atom_id res chain seq x y z
N MET A 1 26.16 0.47 -10.10
CA MET A 1 25.69 0.15 -9.67
C MET A 1 24.65 0.41 -8.81
N PHE A 2 24.47 0.09 -7.82
CA PHE A 2 23.34 0.19 -7.08
C PHE A 2 23.52 1.02 -5.88
N GLU A 3 24.20 2.11 -6.06
CA GLU A 3 24.28 3.06 -4.99
C GLU A 3 22.94 3.65 -4.70
N ASN A 4 21.94 3.31 -5.48
CA ASN A 4 20.59 3.76 -5.22
C ASN A 4 19.76 2.72 -4.50
N ALA A 5 20.38 1.84 -3.77
CA ALA A 5 19.66 0.86 -3.02
C ALA A 5 18.69 1.56 -2.07
N PHE A 6 17.46 1.08 -2.04
CA PHE A 6 16.45 1.59 -1.14
C PHE A 6 16.57 0.89 0.20
N LEU A 7 16.26 1.62 1.24
CA LEU A 7 16.05 1.02 2.55
C LEU A 7 14.56 0.82 2.71
N TYR A 8 14.18 -0.16 3.50
CA TYR A 8 12.78 -0.30 3.86
C TYR A 8 12.67 -0.58 5.34
N GLU A 9 11.53 -0.20 5.89
CA GLU A 9 11.30 -0.28 7.31
C GLU A 9 9.85 -0.65 7.57
N TRP A 10 9.63 -1.69 8.38
CA TRP A 10 8.30 -2.07 8.82
C TRP A 10 7.99 -1.38 10.15
N CYS A 11 6.80 -0.80 10.23
CA CYS A 11 6.34 -0.04 11.38
C CYS A 11 4.99 -0.56 11.83
N ASN A 12 4.83 -0.69 13.14
CA ASN A 12 3.57 -1.12 13.73
C ASN A 12 3.45 -0.45 15.08
N GLY A 13 2.37 0.31 15.30
CA GLY A 13 2.14 0.98 16.57
C GLY A 13 1.76 2.44 16.41
N ILE A 14 1.12 2.97 17.45
CA ILE A 14 0.58 4.32 17.45
C ILE A 14 1.68 5.38 17.35
N GLU A 15 2.90 5.06 17.72
CA GLU A 15 4.03 5.99 17.61
C GLU A 15 4.33 6.37 16.17
N TYR A 16 3.85 5.58 15.20
CA TYR A 16 4.05 5.88 13.77
C TYR A 16 2.91 6.67 13.14
N ASN A 17 1.91 7.08 13.93
CA ASN A 17 0.76 7.81 13.44
C ASN A 17 1.14 9.06 12.66
N LYS A 18 2.05 9.87 13.20
CA LYS A 18 2.46 11.10 12.53
C LYS A 18 3.15 10.84 11.19
N ARG A 19 4.00 9.81 11.14
CA ARG A 19 4.70 9.45 9.91
C ARG A 19 3.74 8.99 8.82
N ILE A 20 2.77 8.14 9.20
CA ILE A 20 1.75 7.67 8.28
C ILE A 20 0.90 8.83 7.79
N ARG A 21 0.45 9.69 8.68
CA ARG A 21 -0.37 10.84 8.34
C ARG A 21 0.35 11.78 7.37
N THR A 22 1.60 12.07 7.65
CA THR A 22 2.41 12.93 6.79
C THR A 22 2.53 12.35 5.39
N PHE A 23 2.82 11.05 5.29
CA PHE A 23 2.95 10.40 3.99
C PHE A 23 1.61 10.42 3.23
N LEU A 24 0.50 10.11 3.89
CA LEU A 24 -0.81 10.09 3.25
C LEU A 24 -1.19 11.46 2.70
N ARG A 25 -0.86 12.52 3.42
CA ARG A 25 -1.14 13.88 2.94
C ARG A 25 -0.28 14.22 1.73
N GLU A 26 0.96 13.74 1.70
CA GLU A 26 1.87 14.00 0.58
C GLU A 26 1.43 13.30 -0.70
N VAL A 27 0.75 12.16 -0.60
CA VAL A 27 0.34 11.38 -1.78
C VAL A 27 -1.16 11.48 -2.07
N ASP A 28 -1.90 12.29 -1.32
CA ASP A 28 -3.34 12.36 -1.45
C ASP A 28 -3.79 12.66 -2.88
N ASP A 29 -3.07 13.52 -3.57
CA ASP A 29 -3.44 13.94 -4.93
C ASP A 29 -3.16 12.89 -6.01
N ILE A 30 -2.39 11.85 -5.70
CA ILE A 30 -2.13 10.77 -6.66
C ILE A 30 -2.98 9.53 -6.40
N ILE A 31 -3.72 9.49 -5.31
CA ILE A 31 -4.66 8.41 -5.01
C ILE A 31 -5.97 8.69 -5.72
N ILE A 32 -6.54 7.71 -6.41
CA ILE A 32 -7.78 7.86 -7.19
C ILE A 32 -8.89 7.00 -6.60
N PRO A 33 -10.03 7.58 -6.19
CA PRO A 33 -10.26 9.01 -5.95
C PRO A 33 -9.41 9.50 -4.78
N THR A 34 -9.21 10.83 -4.68
CA THR A 34 -8.35 11.37 -3.64
C THR A 34 -8.81 10.90 -2.26
N LEU A 35 -7.84 10.68 -1.39
CA LEU A 35 -8.11 10.13 -0.07
C LEU A 35 -8.97 11.09 0.77
N THR A 36 -8.72 12.40 0.66
CA THR A 36 -9.50 13.42 1.38
C THR A 36 -10.98 13.38 1.03
N ASN A 37 -11.35 12.93 -0.15
CA ASN A 37 -12.76 12.81 -0.55
C ASN A 37 -13.43 11.57 0.01
N ARG A 38 -12.69 10.67 0.62
CA ARG A 38 -13.23 9.39 1.08
C ARG A 38 -13.14 9.21 2.58
N VAL A 39 -12.12 9.77 3.21
CA VAL A 39 -11.87 9.53 4.63
C VAL A 39 -11.32 10.80 5.28
N ASP A 40 -11.45 10.86 6.60
CA ASP A 40 -10.70 11.80 7.41
C ASP A 40 -9.28 11.26 7.55
N ILE A 41 -8.30 11.93 6.94
CA ILE A 41 -6.92 11.43 6.88
C ILE A 41 -6.33 11.22 8.27
N ASP A 42 -6.58 12.14 9.22
CA ASP A 42 -6.02 11.99 10.55
C ASP A 42 -6.56 10.75 11.26
N GLY A 43 -7.88 10.53 11.18
CA GLY A 43 -8.50 9.34 11.75
C GLY A 43 -8.05 8.06 11.06
N TYR A 44 -7.91 8.12 9.75
CA TYR A 44 -7.46 6.96 8.98
C TYR A 44 -6.01 6.59 9.33
N ALA A 45 -5.13 7.60 9.41
CA ALA A 45 -3.74 7.36 9.80
C ALA A 45 -3.65 6.75 11.19
N CYS A 46 -4.47 7.24 12.12
CA CYS A 46 -4.52 6.70 13.47
C CYS A 46 -4.93 5.22 13.45
N LYS A 47 -5.97 4.89 12.69
CA LYS A 47 -6.45 3.52 12.56
C LYS A 47 -5.38 2.61 11.96
N LEU A 48 -4.69 3.07 10.92
CA LEU A 48 -3.63 2.29 10.30
C LEU A 48 -2.47 2.06 11.26
N SER A 49 -2.05 3.09 11.99
CA SER A 49 -0.95 2.95 12.94
C SER A 49 -1.26 1.96 14.04
N PHE A 50 -2.52 1.89 14.44
CA PHE A 50 -2.94 1.01 15.54
C PHE A 50 -3.11 -0.44 15.09
N ASN A 51 -3.65 -0.66 13.88
CA ASN A 51 -4.12 -1.99 13.48
C ASN A 51 -3.35 -2.61 12.31
N ALA A 52 -2.64 -1.84 11.52
CA ALA A 52 -1.98 -2.34 10.31
C ALA A 52 -0.48 -2.46 10.51
N ASP A 53 0.15 -3.27 9.67
CA ASP A 53 1.60 -3.25 9.50
C ASP A 53 1.89 -2.34 8.31
N THR A 54 2.79 -1.38 8.47
CA THR A 54 3.09 -0.41 7.42
C THR A 54 4.55 -0.50 7.05
N ILE A 55 4.82 -0.63 5.75
CA ILE A 55 6.18 -0.57 5.23
C ILE A 55 6.40 0.81 4.64
N PHE A 56 7.56 1.38 4.89
CA PHE A 56 8.04 2.59 4.20
C PHE A 56 9.25 2.22 3.39
N ILE A 57 9.30 2.71 2.16
CA ILE A 57 10.51 2.66 1.35
C ILE A 57 11.17 4.02 1.50
N VAL A 58 12.45 3.99 1.90
CA VAL A 58 13.18 5.21 2.29
C VAL A 58 14.33 5.41 1.33
N LYS A 59 14.49 6.65 0.86
CA LYS A 59 15.63 7.05 0.06
C LYS A 59 16.05 8.46 0.49
N ASP A 60 17.34 8.65 0.76
CA ASP A 60 17.88 9.95 1.19
C ASP A 60 17.09 10.51 2.38
N ALA A 61 16.81 9.66 3.36
CA ALA A 61 16.09 10.00 4.58
C ALA A 61 14.62 10.45 4.34
N CYS A 62 14.08 10.19 3.16
CA CYS A 62 12.68 10.53 2.83
C CYS A 62 11.86 9.29 2.57
N ASP A 63 10.63 9.29 3.04
CA ASP A 63 9.67 8.23 2.73
C ASP A 63 9.16 8.46 1.30
N ILE A 64 9.47 7.55 0.39
CA ILE A 64 9.12 7.71 -1.03
C ILE A 64 7.99 6.79 -1.47
N ALA A 65 7.68 5.78 -0.68
CA ALA A 65 6.57 4.86 -0.94
C ALA A 65 6.13 4.23 0.37
N SER A 66 4.90 3.81 0.44
CA SER A 66 4.38 3.15 1.64
C SER A 66 3.21 2.25 1.30
N CYS A 67 3.05 1.20 2.09
CA CYS A 67 1.91 0.29 2.01
C CYS A 67 1.51 -0.10 3.43
N SER A 68 0.21 0.01 3.72
CA SER A 68 -0.34 -0.44 5.00
C SER A 68 -1.23 -1.65 4.74
N ILE A 69 -0.95 -2.75 5.45
CA ILE A 69 -1.64 -4.01 5.25
C ILE A 69 -2.11 -4.57 6.60
N TYR A 70 -3.32 -5.09 6.61
CA TYR A 70 -3.86 -5.80 7.76
C TYR A 70 -3.57 -7.28 7.57
N CYS A 71 -2.83 -7.86 8.52
CA CYS A 71 -2.48 -9.29 8.48
C CYS A 71 -2.98 -10.05 9.71
N ASN A 72 -3.96 -9.50 10.41
CA ASN A 72 -4.44 -10.07 11.65
C ASN A 72 -5.60 -11.05 11.48
N LEU A 73 -5.95 -11.37 10.24
CA LEU A 73 -6.96 -12.38 9.91
C LEU A 73 -6.35 -13.37 8.93
N GLN A 74 -7.13 -14.37 8.55
CA GLN A 74 -6.69 -15.40 7.61
C GLN A 74 -6.29 -14.81 6.27
N ASP A 75 -7.04 -13.82 5.79
CA ASP A 75 -6.72 -13.11 4.55
C ASP A 75 -6.13 -11.76 4.90
N ALA A 76 -5.09 -11.36 4.18
CA ALA A 76 -4.52 -10.04 4.34
C ALA A 76 -5.27 -9.03 3.48
N PHE A 77 -5.29 -7.78 3.91
CA PHE A 77 -5.96 -6.72 3.16
C PHE A 77 -5.06 -5.49 3.08
N ILE A 78 -4.71 -5.11 1.84
CA ILE A 78 -3.97 -3.86 1.60
C ILE A 78 -4.97 -2.71 1.67
N SER A 79 -4.81 -1.87 2.68
CA SER A 79 -5.69 -0.71 2.85
C SER A 79 -5.17 0.51 2.12
N SER A 80 -3.85 0.70 2.06
CA SER A 80 -3.23 1.85 1.43
C SER A 80 -1.93 1.44 0.78
N ILE A 81 -1.68 1.91 -0.43
CA ILE A 81 -0.41 1.70 -1.12
C ILE A 81 -0.19 2.87 -2.07
N ALA A 82 0.96 3.48 -2.02
CA ALA A 82 1.29 4.59 -2.90
C ALA A 82 2.79 4.75 -3.06
N VAL A 83 3.19 5.23 -4.23
CA VAL A 83 4.57 5.62 -4.54
C VAL A 83 4.52 7.08 -4.95
N LYS A 84 5.41 7.90 -4.40
CA LYS A 84 5.46 9.31 -4.76
C LYS A 84 5.72 9.47 -6.26
N ARG A 85 5.15 10.53 -6.83
CA ARG A 85 5.12 10.72 -8.28
C ARG A 85 6.50 10.66 -8.92
N GLU A 86 7.50 11.23 -8.28
CA GLU A 86 8.88 11.27 -8.81
C GLU A 86 9.50 9.89 -8.94
N PHE A 87 8.96 8.91 -8.26
CA PHE A 87 9.51 7.55 -8.22
C PHE A 87 8.64 6.53 -8.92
N LEU A 88 7.59 6.97 -9.63
CA LEU A 88 6.76 6.09 -10.43
C LEU A 88 7.58 5.53 -11.59
N HIS A 89 7.26 4.30 -12.00
CA HIS A 89 7.92 3.62 -13.11
C HIS A 89 9.42 3.37 -12.89
N THR A 90 9.83 3.27 -11.64
CA THR A 90 11.22 3.01 -11.28
C THR A 90 11.43 1.62 -10.69
N GLY A 91 10.37 0.82 -10.58
CA GLY A 91 10.44 -0.50 -9.96
C GLY A 91 10.22 -0.49 -8.45
N ILE A 92 10.06 0.67 -7.83
CA ILE A 92 9.87 0.78 -6.38
C ILE A 92 8.56 0.13 -5.96
N GLY A 93 7.49 0.32 -6.74
CA GLY A 93 6.21 -0.30 -6.43
C GLY A 93 6.30 -1.82 -6.38
N THR A 94 6.96 -2.41 -7.35
CA THR A 94 7.15 -3.87 -7.42
C THR A 94 8.03 -4.34 -6.27
N PHE A 95 9.11 -3.62 -5.98
CA PHE A 95 9.98 -3.94 -4.85
C PHE A 95 9.19 -3.94 -3.54
N MET A 96 8.39 -2.91 -3.32
CA MET A 96 7.56 -2.79 -2.12
C MET A 96 6.53 -3.91 -2.05
N LEU A 97 5.83 -4.17 -3.15
CA LEU A 97 4.79 -5.20 -3.18
C LEU A 97 5.38 -6.58 -2.92
N ASN A 98 6.57 -6.88 -3.43
CA ASN A 98 7.23 -8.15 -3.16
C ASN A 98 7.53 -8.32 -1.66
N ASN A 99 7.92 -7.25 -0.99
CA ASN A 99 8.12 -7.27 0.46
C ASN A 99 6.81 -7.47 1.21
N VAL A 100 5.73 -6.86 0.74
CA VAL A 100 4.39 -7.04 1.33
C VAL A 100 3.92 -8.48 1.19
N ILE A 101 4.14 -9.07 0.01
CA ILE A 101 3.76 -10.47 -0.24
C ILE A 101 4.52 -11.39 0.71
N GLU A 102 5.82 -11.18 0.85
CA GLU A 102 6.65 -12.01 1.72
C GLU A 102 6.24 -11.86 3.19
N HIS A 103 5.94 -10.63 3.61
CA HIS A 103 5.46 -10.34 4.96
C HIS A 103 4.14 -11.09 5.23
N SER A 104 3.23 -11.06 4.28
CA SER A 104 1.94 -11.74 4.40
C SER A 104 2.11 -13.25 4.49
N ARG A 105 3.06 -13.82 3.75
CA ARG A 105 3.38 -15.24 3.86
C ARG A 105 3.92 -15.60 5.24
N LYS A 106 4.81 -14.77 5.77
CA LYS A 106 5.37 -14.98 7.11
C LYS A 106 4.30 -14.90 8.19
N LYS A 107 3.27 -14.09 7.97
CA LYS A 107 2.13 -13.99 8.88
C LYS A 107 1.11 -15.11 8.64
N LYS A 108 1.40 -16.00 7.69
CA LYS A 108 0.56 -17.18 7.37
C LYS A 108 -0.80 -16.82 6.82
N CYS A 109 -0.91 -15.68 6.16
CA CYS A 109 -2.12 -15.33 5.45
C CYS A 109 -2.25 -16.19 4.19
N LYS A 110 -3.47 -16.47 3.76
CA LYS A 110 -3.72 -17.33 2.61
C LYS A 110 -3.77 -16.57 1.32
N LYS A 111 -4.19 -15.33 1.36
CA LYS A 111 -4.24 -14.48 0.18
C LYS A 111 -4.22 -13.02 0.59
N ILE A 112 -3.95 -12.16 -0.38
CA ILE A 112 -4.01 -10.71 -0.20
C ILE A 112 -5.16 -10.18 -1.02
N LEU A 113 -6.00 -9.35 -0.40
CA LEU A 113 -7.07 -8.65 -1.08
C LEU A 113 -6.80 -7.15 -1.08
N LEU A 114 -7.32 -6.48 -2.08
CA LEU A 114 -7.33 -5.02 -2.13
C LEU A 114 -8.55 -4.55 -2.92
N LYS A 115 -8.87 -3.27 -2.77
CA LYS A 115 -9.91 -2.64 -3.58
C LYS A 115 -9.29 -1.50 -4.37
N VAL A 116 -9.66 -1.41 -5.64
CA VAL A 116 -9.15 -0.37 -6.53
C VAL A 116 -10.31 0.17 -7.36
N HIS A 117 -10.37 1.50 -7.50
CA HIS A 117 -11.43 2.12 -8.27
C HIS A 117 -11.32 1.73 -9.74
N ASN A 118 -12.47 1.50 -10.40
CA ASN A 118 -12.47 1.04 -11.78
C ASN A 118 -11.88 2.05 -12.77
N ASN A 119 -11.75 3.32 -12.39
CA ASN A 119 -11.11 4.33 -13.21
C ASN A 119 -9.60 4.39 -13.00
N ASN A 120 -9.06 3.65 -12.05
CA ASN A 120 -7.63 3.67 -11.78
C ASN A 120 -6.94 2.59 -12.62
N PHE A 121 -6.90 2.82 -13.93
CA PHE A 121 -6.37 1.84 -14.88
C PHE A 121 -4.91 1.50 -14.62
N SER A 122 -4.13 2.50 -14.24
CA SER A 122 -2.71 2.31 -13.97
C SER A 122 -2.49 1.34 -12.80
N ALA A 123 -3.26 1.51 -11.72
CA ALA A 123 -3.16 0.62 -10.56
C ALA A 123 -3.63 -0.78 -10.90
N ILE A 124 -4.77 -0.90 -11.59
CA ILE A 124 -5.31 -2.21 -11.98
C ILE A 124 -4.26 -2.97 -12.80
N HIS A 125 -3.66 -2.30 -13.78
CA HIS A 125 -2.63 -2.92 -14.62
C HIS A 125 -1.42 -3.34 -13.79
N PHE A 126 -0.99 -2.50 -12.85
CA PHE A 126 0.12 -2.81 -11.95
C PHE A 126 -0.16 -4.07 -11.13
N TYR A 127 -1.36 -4.17 -10.56
CA TYR A 127 -1.71 -5.35 -9.77
C TYR A 127 -1.83 -6.60 -10.63
N GLU A 128 -2.44 -6.50 -11.81
CA GLU A 128 -2.55 -7.65 -12.72
C GLU A 128 -1.18 -8.16 -13.13
N LYS A 129 -0.28 -7.25 -13.41
CA LYS A 129 1.08 -7.59 -13.79
C LYS A 129 1.83 -8.32 -12.66
N ASN A 130 1.42 -8.08 -11.43
CA ASN A 130 2.02 -8.72 -10.26
C ASN A 130 1.21 -9.92 -9.75
N GLY A 131 0.29 -10.42 -10.57
CA GLY A 131 -0.39 -11.69 -10.29
C GLY A 131 -1.76 -11.58 -9.64
N PHE A 132 -2.24 -10.37 -9.37
CA PHE A 132 -3.57 -10.19 -8.82
C PHE A 132 -4.63 -10.35 -9.91
N CYS A 133 -5.80 -10.85 -9.53
CA CYS A 133 -6.94 -11.00 -10.43
C CYS A 133 -8.15 -10.29 -9.84
N ILE A 134 -8.99 -9.72 -10.71
CA ILE A 134 -10.25 -9.13 -10.29
C ILE A 134 -11.21 -10.26 -9.92
N THR A 135 -11.76 -10.23 -8.72
CA THR A 135 -12.69 -11.26 -8.25
C THR A 135 -14.09 -10.72 -8.03
N GLU A 136 -14.26 -9.41 -7.90
CA GLU A 136 -15.57 -8.81 -7.70
C GLU A 136 -15.56 -7.38 -8.19
N ILE A 137 -16.68 -6.93 -8.78
CA ILE A 137 -16.89 -5.55 -9.19
C ILE A 137 -18.20 -5.09 -8.58
N ALA A 138 -18.15 -4.05 -7.77
CA ALA A 138 -19.34 -3.49 -7.12
C ALA A 138 -19.17 -2.00 -6.89
N ASP A 139 -20.19 -1.21 -7.28
CA ASP A 139 -20.22 0.23 -7.00
C ASP A 139 -18.96 0.99 -7.44
N ASN A 140 -18.48 0.69 -8.64
CA ASN A 140 -17.29 1.31 -9.25
C ASN A 140 -15.96 0.89 -8.60
N TRP A 141 -15.98 -0.14 -7.76
CA TRP A 141 -14.77 -0.65 -7.13
C TRP A 141 -14.54 -2.10 -7.53
N ASN A 142 -13.28 -2.41 -7.84
CA ASN A 142 -12.85 -3.77 -8.12
C ASN A 142 -12.17 -4.34 -6.88
N THR A 143 -12.55 -5.54 -6.49
CA THR A 143 -11.79 -6.30 -5.52
C THR A 143 -10.79 -7.15 -6.30
N MET A 144 -9.53 -7.10 -5.91
CA MET A 144 -8.48 -7.91 -6.53
C MET A 144 -7.84 -8.81 -5.49
N GLU A 145 -7.42 -9.99 -5.90
CA GLU A 145 -6.86 -11.00 -4.99
C GLU A 145 -5.61 -11.63 -5.55
N LEU A 146 -4.69 -11.94 -4.65
CA LEU A 146 -3.49 -12.72 -4.95
C LEU A 146 -3.42 -13.88 -3.96
N ASN A 147 -3.36 -15.12 -4.48
CA ASN A 147 -3.18 -16.29 -3.61
C ASN A 147 -1.71 -16.40 -3.22
N LEU A 148 -1.45 -16.73 -1.96
CA LEU A 148 -0.10 -16.81 -1.41
C LEU A 148 0.45 -18.26 -1.33
#